data_695f614767316fed5e12980c81ad9763
#
_entry.id   695f614767316fed5e12980c81ad9763
#
_cell.length_a   1.000
_cell.length_b   1.000
_cell.length_c   1.000
_cell.angle_alpha   90.00
_cell.angle_beta   90.00
_cell.angle_gamma   90.00
#
_symmetry.space_group_name_H-M   'P 1'
#
loop_
_entity.id
_entity.type
_entity.pdbx_description
1 polymer ?
#
loop_
_entity_poly.entity_id
_entity_poly.type
_entity_poly.pdbx_seq_one_letter_code
_entity_poly.pdbx_strand_id
1 'polypeptide(L)'
;AVDTPSYNEYGDYVLYRPDAADDTPIYGLPVDYTTASFPYDTYIAPANAEFDRFAADGVRVYLTYSPRNSRAVSADSTPEAVAALDAYFRENLDVVFLTPLQDSLMPGRYFYGTDNHLSTNGVTMRTAQVIDALTKQLQGEGIAP
;
A
#
# COMPACT_ATOMS: atom_id res chain seq x y z
N ALA A 1 17.13 -20.89 -24.77
CA ALA A 1 16.24 -20.65 -23.64
C ALA A 1 15.08 -19.79 -24.16
N VAL A 2 13.85 -20.24 -23.99
CA VAL A 2 12.66 -19.41 -24.30
C VAL A 2 12.60 -18.38 -23.17
N ASP A 3 12.73 -17.11 -23.52
CA ASP A 3 12.56 -16.01 -22.56
C ASP A 3 11.10 -16.04 -22.11
N THR A 4 10.84 -16.55 -20.92
CA THR A 4 9.50 -16.48 -20.33
C THR A 4 9.27 -15.02 -19.95
N PRO A 5 8.27 -14.35 -20.50
CA PRO A 5 8.01 -12.96 -20.13
C PRO A 5 7.74 -12.85 -18.64
N SER A 6 8.37 -11.85 -17.99
CA SER A 6 8.20 -11.60 -16.56
C SER A 6 6.83 -11.02 -16.21
N TYR A 7 6.08 -10.58 -17.23
CA TYR A 7 4.76 -9.95 -17.10
C TYR A 7 3.77 -10.59 -18.08
N ASN A 8 2.50 -10.70 -17.64
CA ASN A 8 1.40 -11.12 -18.50
C ASN A 8 0.87 -9.94 -19.35
N GLU A 9 -0.18 -10.20 -20.15
CA GLU A 9 -0.85 -9.21 -20.99
C GLU A 9 -1.50 -8.05 -20.22
N TYR A 10 -1.75 -8.23 -18.92
CA TYR A 10 -2.32 -7.21 -18.01
C TYR A 10 -1.25 -6.42 -17.25
N GLY A 11 0.04 -6.73 -17.46
CA GLY A 11 1.14 -6.10 -16.76
C GLY A 11 1.47 -6.71 -15.38
N ASP A 12 0.84 -7.85 -15.03
CA ASP A 12 1.15 -8.51 -13.76
C ASP A 12 2.46 -9.29 -13.85
N TYR A 13 3.26 -9.19 -12.81
CA TYR A 13 4.47 -9.98 -12.66
C TYR A 13 4.12 -11.44 -12.34
N VAL A 14 4.49 -12.37 -13.22
CA VAL A 14 4.06 -13.77 -13.18
C VAL A 14 5.13 -14.77 -12.74
N LEU A 15 6.36 -14.33 -12.51
CA LEU A 15 7.40 -15.24 -12.03
C LEU A 15 7.19 -15.58 -10.55
N TYR A 16 7.61 -16.81 -10.18
CA TYR A 16 7.56 -17.27 -8.80
C TYR A 16 8.35 -16.32 -7.88
N ARG A 17 7.75 -15.98 -6.76
CA ARG A 17 8.31 -15.13 -5.71
C ARG A 17 8.46 -15.99 -4.44
N PRO A 18 9.69 -16.36 -4.05
CA PRO A 18 9.89 -17.22 -2.89
C PRO A 18 9.41 -16.57 -1.61
N ASP A 19 8.91 -17.36 -0.68
CA ASP A 19 8.64 -16.91 0.67
C ASP A 19 9.96 -16.72 1.43
N ALA A 20 10.01 -15.72 2.30
CA ALA A 20 11.13 -15.46 3.18
C ALA A 20 10.82 -15.92 4.62
N ALA A 21 11.84 -16.05 5.44
CA ALA A 21 11.67 -16.18 6.88
C ALA A 21 11.43 -14.81 7.52
N ASP A 22 10.77 -14.80 8.69
CA ASP A 22 10.47 -13.54 9.41
C ASP A 22 11.74 -12.77 9.82
N ASP A 23 12.85 -13.46 9.98
CA ASP A 23 14.17 -12.91 10.33
C ASP A 23 15.03 -12.55 9.13
N THR A 24 14.51 -12.65 7.90
CA THR A 24 15.23 -12.24 6.70
C THR A 24 15.76 -10.81 6.86
N PRO A 25 17.03 -10.56 6.50
CA PRO A 25 17.65 -9.24 6.62
C PRO A 25 16.83 -8.16 5.92
N ILE A 26 16.77 -6.99 6.53
CA ILE A 26 16.15 -5.79 5.94
C ILE A 26 17.13 -5.20 4.94
N TYR A 27 16.64 -4.89 3.75
CA TYR A 27 17.42 -4.31 2.66
C TYR A 27 16.99 -2.85 2.46
N GLY A 28 17.90 -1.93 2.67
CA GLY A 28 17.67 -0.51 2.48
C GLY A 28 17.55 0.29 3.78
N LEU A 29 17.22 1.56 3.62
CA LEU A 29 17.01 2.45 4.76
C LEU A 29 15.60 2.26 5.34
N PRO A 30 15.44 2.29 6.66
CA PRO A 30 14.14 2.29 7.29
C PRO A 30 13.29 3.47 6.79
N VAL A 31 12.01 3.22 6.54
CA VAL A 31 11.05 4.27 6.17
C VAL A 31 10.50 4.94 7.42
N ASP A 32 10.43 6.25 7.38
CA ASP A 32 9.87 7.06 8.45
C ASP A 32 8.39 7.36 8.18
N TYR A 33 7.50 6.75 8.98
CA TYR A 33 6.06 6.93 8.93
C TYR A 33 5.60 7.92 9.99
N THR A 34 6.05 9.16 9.85
CA THR A 34 5.60 10.28 10.69
C THR A 34 4.99 11.39 9.83
N THR A 35 4.13 12.21 10.40
CA THR A 35 3.50 13.35 9.68
C THR A 35 4.54 14.36 9.18
N ALA A 36 5.67 14.48 9.87
CA ALA A 36 6.77 15.38 9.45
C ALA A 36 7.40 14.98 8.11
N SER A 37 7.35 13.68 7.75
CA SER A 37 7.87 13.16 6.49
C SER A 37 6.98 13.49 5.28
N PHE A 38 5.74 13.99 5.51
CA PHE A 38 4.76 14.28 4.47
C PHE A 38 4.20 15.71 4.57
N PRO A 39 5.02 16.76 4.31
CA PRO A 39 4.56 18.15 4.33
C PRO A 39 3.39 18.37 3.36
N TYR A 40 2.37 19.14 3.83
CA TYR A 40 1.13 19.39 3.10
C TYR A 40 1.38 19.91 1.68
N ASP A 41 2.13 21.01 1.54
CA ASP A 41 2.35 21.67 0.25
C ASP A 41 3.14 20.81 -0.75
N THR A 42 3.94 19.85 -0.25
CA THR A 42 4.80 19.02 -1.08
C THR A 42 4.05 17.77 -1.59
N TYR A 43 3.21 17.17 -0.76
CA TYR A 43 2.60 15.86 -1.07
C TYR A 43 1.07 15.91 -1.13
N ILE A 44 0.43 16.60 -0.20
CA ILE A 44 -1.01 16.55 -0.03
C ILE A 44 -1.71 17.45 -1.07
N ALA A 45 -1.31 18.72 -1.14
CA ALA A 45 -1.94 19.66 -2.07
C ALA A 45 -1.83 19.24 -3.55
N PRO A 46 -0.66 18.77 -4.06
CA PRO A 46 -0.57 18.26 -5.42
C PRO A 46 -1.41 16.99 -5.66
N ALA A 47 -1.49 16.10 -4.66
CA ALA A 47 -2.30 14.89 -4.77
C ALA A 47 -3.80 15.24 -4.85
N ASN A 48 -4.30 16.16 -4.01
CA ASN A 48 -5.70 16.60 -4.06
C ASN A 48 -6.05 17.24 -5.40
N ALA A 49 -5.15 18.04 -6.00
CA ALA A 49 -5.38 18.60 -7.32
C ALA A 49 -5.59 17.53 -8.40
N GLU A 50 -4.90 16.37 -8.29
CA GLU A 50 -5.13 15.24 -9.19
C GLU A 50 -6.44 14.50 -8.87
N PHE A 51 -6.79 14.32 -7.59
CA PHE A 51 -8.06 13.69 -7.20
C PHE A 51 -9.25 14.53 -7.65
N ASP A 52 -9.18 15.85 -7.53
CA ASP A 52 -10.21 16.78 -8.06
C ASP A 52 -10.38 16.63 -9.58
N ARG A 53 -9.27 16.49 -10.31
CA ARG A 53 -9.33 16.28 -11.76
C ARG A 53 -10.00 14.94 -12.10
N PHE A 54 -9.67 13.85 -11.41
CA PHE A 54 -10.33 12.57 -11.59
C PHE A 54 -11.83 12.66 -11.26
N ALA A 55 -12.17 13.33 -10.17
CA ALA A 55 -13.57 13.52 -9.78
C ALA A 55 -14.36 14.32 -10.82
N ALA A 56 -13.76 15.38 -11.41
CA ALA A 56 -14.37 16.17 -12.48
C ALA A 56 -14.64 15.34 -13.74
N ASP A 57 -13.80 14.33 -14.02
CA ASP A 57 -13.97 13.39 -15.12
C ASP A 57 -14.91 12.21 -14.77
N GLY A 58 -15.51 12.23 -13.58
CA GLY A 58 -16.42 11.16 -13.11
C GLY A 58 -15.69 9.87 -12.68
N VAL A 59 -14.38 9.92 -12.50
CA VAL A 59 -13.56 8.79 -12.06
C VAL A 59 -13.56 8.72 -10.53
N ARG A 60 -13.88 7.54 -9.98
CA ARG A 60 -13.75 7.27 -8.55
C ARG A 60 -12.38 6.72 -8.24
N VAL A 61 -11.69 7.33 -7.31
CA VAL A 61 -10.37 6.90 -6.85
C VAL A 61 -10.49 6.32 -5.44
N TYR A 62 -9.94 5.13 -5.25
CA TYR A 62 -9.79 4.50 -3.95
C TYR A 62 -8.30 4.29 -3.69
N LEU A 63 -7.87 4.61 -2.49
CA LEU A 63 -6.48 4.52 -2.09
C LEU A 63 -6.27 3.36 -1.11
N THR A 64 -5.17 2.66 -1.28
CA THR A 64 -4.63 1.72 -0.29
C THR A 64 -3.13 1.90 -0.17
N TYR A 65 -2.58 1.68 1.01
CA TYR A 65 -1.14 1.84 1.24
C TYR A 65 -0.35 0.70 0.61
N SER A 66 0.83 1.02 0.09
CA SER A 66 1.78 0.01 -0.40
C SER A 66 2.25 -0.87 0.76
N PRO A 67 2.30 -2.20 0.58
CA PRO A 67 2.80 -3.10 1.62
C PRO A 67 4.27 -2.85 1.93
N ARG A 68 4.61 -2.89 3.21
CA ARG A 68 5.97 -2.71 3.71
C ARG A 68 6.28 -3.75 4.80
N ASN A 69 7.50 -4.29 4.78
CA ASN A 69 7.99 -5.11 5.87
C ASN A 69 7.97 -4.30 7.17
N SER A 70 7.22 -4.77 8.17
CA SER A 70 7.06 -4.08 9.45
C SER A 70 8.37 -3.87 10.22
N ARG A 71 9.43 -4.59 9.87
CA ARG A 71 10.78 -4.40 10.43
C ARG A 71 11.59 -3.31 9.72
N ALA A 72 11.13 -2.86 8.54
CA ALA A 72 11.80 -1.87 7.71
C ALA A 72 11.24 -0.45 7.91
N VAL A 73 10.76 -0.16 9.12
CA VAL A 73 10.31 1.17 9.55
C VAL A 73 11.28 1.77 10.55
N SER A 74 11.36 3.09 10.62
CA SER A 74 12.24 3.79 11.58
C SER A 74 11.77 3.57 13.02
N ALA A 75 12.66 3.81 13.96
CA ALA A 75 12.31 3.75 15.40
C ALA A 75 11.26 4.80 15.79
N ASP A 76 11.18 5.90 15.04
CA ASP A 76 10.21 6.98 15.26
C ASP A 76 8.81 6.62 14.72
N SER A 77 8.70 5.59 13.88
CA SER A 77 7.43 5.05 13.36
C SER A 77 6.76 4.14 14.40
N THR A 78 6.50 4.67 15.59
CA THR A 78 5.76 3.93 16.62
C THR A 78 4.33 3.65 16.17
N PRO A 79 3.60 2.70 16.78
CA PRO A 79 2.18 2.47 16.44
C PRO A 79 1.33 3.74 16.50
N GLU A 80 1.61 4.62 17.47
CA GLU A 80 0.92 5.89 17.64
C GLU A 80 1.27 6.88 16.50
N ALA A 81 2.54 6.93 16.08
CA ALA A 81 2.98 7.77 14.97
C ALA A 81 2.36 7.30 13.64
N VAL A 82 2.32 5.99 13.41
CA VAL A 82 1.67 5.38 12.23
C VAL A 82 0.17 5.68 12.21
N ALA A 83 -0.51 5.56 13.36
CA ALA A 83 -1.94 5.89 13.47
C ALA A 83 -2.19 7.40 13.26
N ALA A 84 -1.32 8.27 13.77
CA ALA A 84 -1.40 9.70 13.57
C ALA A 84 -1.20 10.09 12.09
N LEU A 85 -0.27 9.42 11.40
CA LEU A 85 -0.06 9.61 9.97
C LEU A 85 -1.26 9.14 9.14
N ASP A 86 -1.86 7.99 9.48
CA ASP A 86 -3.09 7.50 8.81
C ASP A 86 -4.24 8.51 8.99
N ALA A 87 -4.43 9.02 10.21
CA ALA A 87 -5.42 10.06 10.48
C ALA A 87 -5.14 11.35 9.68
N TYR A 88 -3.88 11.79 9.66
CA TYR A 88 -3.46 12.96 8.90
C TYR A 88 -3.78 12.83 7.40
N PHE A 89 -3.51 11.68 6.79
CA PHE A 89 -3.85 11.46 5.38
C PHE A 89 -5.35 11.46 5.15
N ARG A 90 -6.14 10.80 6.02
CA ARG A 90 -7.61 10.74 5.90
C ARG A 90 -8.29 12.09 6.11
N GLU A 91 -7.68 12.98 6.89
CA GLU A 91 -8.20 14.33 7.13
C GLU A 91 -7.84 15.32 6.01
N ASN A 92 -6.74 15.07 5.30
CA ASN A 92 -6.17 16.05 4.38
C ASN A 92 -6.17 15.62 2.90
N LEU A 93 -6.38 14.35 2.58
CA LEU A 93 -6.49 13.85 1.21
C LEU A 93 -7.95 13.63 0.82
N ASP A 94 -8.36 14.23 -0.28
CA ASP A 94 -9.72 14.16 -0.85
C ASP A 94 -9.95 12.83 -1.59
N VAL A 95 -9.72 11.72 -0.88
CA VAL A 95 -9.82 10.37 -1.44
C VAL A 95 -10.29 9.36 -0.39
N VAL A 96 -10.97 8.30 -0.83
CA VAL A 96 -11.40 7.21 0.05
C VAL A 96 -10.27 6.22 0.27
N PHE A 97 -9.88 6.00 1.53
CA PHE A 97 -8.91 4.98 1.92
C PHE A 97 -9.61 3.65 2.23
N LEU A 98 -9.22 2.59 1.53
CA LEU A 98 -9.79 1.25 1.70
C LEU A 98 -9.33 0.55 2.98
N THR A 99 -8.09 0.75 3.37
CA THR A 99 -7.49 0.06 4.54
C THR A 99 -6.73 1.04 5.41
N PRO A 100 -6.57 0.77 6.73
CA PRO A 100 -5.66 1.54 7.57
C PRO A 100 -4.19 1.36 7.15
N LEU A 101 -3.36 2.37 7.40
CA LEU A 101 -1.91 2.31 7.15
C LEU A 101 -1.24 1.14 7.88
N GLN A 102 -1.65 0.88 9.13
CA GLN A 102 -1.15 -0.22 9.95
C GLN A 102 -1.27 -1.59 9.25
N ASP A 103 -2.33 -1.82 8.48
CA ASP A 103 -2.55 -3.09 7.77
C ASP A 103 -1.59 -3.31 6.60
N SER A 104 -0.90 -2.27 6.14
CA SER A 104 0.14 -2.36 5.12
C SER A 104 1.51 -2.78 5.69
N LEU A 105 1.70 -2.66 7.01
CA LEU A 105 2.93 -3.07 7.70
C LEU A 105 2.88 -4.57 8.01
N MET A 106 3.36 -5.36 7.07
CA MET A 106 3.22 -6.82 7.09
C MET A 106 4.48 -7.51 7.64
N PRO A 107 4.34 -8.71 8.25
CA PRO A 107 5.47 -9.52 8.69
C PRO A 107 6.48 -9.85 7.57
N GLY A 108 7.76 -9.96 7.93
CA GLY A 108 8.87 -10.17 7.00
C GLY A 108 8.72 -11.40 6.10
N ARG A 109 8.07 -12.47 6.57
CA ARG A 109 7.80 -13.70 5.78
C ARG A 109 7.00 -13.47 4.50
N TYR A 110 6.29 -12.34 4.39
CA TYR A 110 5.52 -12.00 3.19
C TYR A 110 6.31 -11.22 2.14
N PHE A 111 7.62 -11.06 2.34
CA PHE A 111 8.48 -10.32 1.41
C PHE A 111 9.63 -11.20 0.89
N TYR A 112 10.20 -10.81 -0.26
CA TYR A 112 11.40 -11.43 -0.80
C TYR A 112 12.31 -10.38 -1.42
N GLY A 113 13.61 -10.55 -1.29
CA GLY A 113 14.64 -9.73 -1.95
C GLY A 113 14.69 -8.26 -1.55
N THR A 114 13.57 -7.66 -1.17
CA THR A 114 13.46 -6.27 -0.67
C THR A 114 12.36 -6.15 0.38
N ASP A 115 12.26 -4.98 1.04
CA ASP A 115 11.29 -4.72 2.10
C ASP A 115 9.89 -4.34 1.60
N ASN A 116 9.69 -4.29 0.29
CA ASN A 116 8.43 -3.93 -0.37
C ASN A 116 8.05 -4.86 -1.53
N HIS A 117 8.84 -5.88 -1.84
CA HIS A 117 8.45 -6.90 -2.80
C HIS A 117 7.77 -8.07 -2.10
N LEU A 118 6.48 -8.22 -2.32
CA LEU A 118 5.72 -9.32 -1.74
C LEU A 118 6.11 -10.67 -2.34
N SER A 119 6.28 -11.68 -1.48
CA SER A 119 6.35 -13.09 -1.85
C SER A 119 5.02 -13.57 -2.44
N THR A 120 4.94 -14.78 -2.96
CA THR A 120 3.71 -15.37 -3.49
C THR A 120 2.59 -15.38 -2.43
N ASN A 121 2.90 -15.79 -1.21
CA ASN A 121 1.92 -15.76 -0.11
C ASN A 121 1.55 -14.33 0.30
N GLY A 122 2.52 -13.41 0.28
CA GLY A 122 2.29 -11.99 0.54
C GLY A 122 1.35 -11.35 -0.48
N VAL A 123 1.54 -11.65 -1.77
CA VAL A 123 0.62 -11.20 -2.85
C VAL A 123 -0.77 -11.75 -2.62
N THR A 124 -0.91 -13.07 -2.38
CA THR A 124 -2.22 -13.70 -2.17
C THR A 124 -2.97 -13.05 -1.01
N MET A 125 -2.29 -12.85 0.12
CA MET A 125 -2.90 -12.26 1.31
C MET A 125 -3.28 -10.79 1.07
N ARG A 126 -2.37 -9.99 0.50
CA ARG A 126 -2.64 -8.57 0.24
C ARG A 126 -3.76 -8.37 -0.79
N THR A 127 -3.78 -9.18 -1.85
CA THR A 127 -4.84 -9.12 -2.85
C THR A 127 -6.21 -9.43 -2.24
N ALA A 128 -6.31 -10.49 -1.43
CA ALA A 128 -7.56 -10.83 -0.74
C ALA A 128 -8.03 -9.68 0.18
N GLN A 129 -7.12 -9.07 0.94
CA GLN A 129 -7.42 -7.92 1.81
C GLN A 129 -7.95 -6.72 1.02
N VAL A 130 -7.33 -6.39 -0.11
CA VAL A 130 -7.75 -5.25 -0.94
C VAL A 130 -9.10 -5.53 -1.60
N ILE A 131 -9.31 -6.74 -2.12
CA ILE A 131 -10.61 -7.14 -2.72
C ILE A 131 -11.73 -7.05 -1.68
N ASP A 132 -11.51 -7.59 -0.48
CA ASP A 132 -12.51 -7.53 0.60
C ASP A 132 -12.86 -6.09 0.99
N ALA A 133 -11.84 -5.25 1.18
CA ALA A 133 -12.02 -3.84 1.52
C ALA A 133 -12.76 -3.06 0.41
N LEU A 134 -12.36 -3.26 -0.85
CA LEU A 134 -13.02 -2.61 -2.01
C LEU A 134 -14.46 -3.09 -2.15
N THR A 135 -14.72 -4.38 -2.01
CA THR A 135 -16.08 -4.95 -2.08
C THR A 135 -16.98 -4.33 -1.01
N LYS A 136 -16.51 -4.24 0.24
CA LYS A 136 -17.26 -3.58 1.32
C LYS A 136 -17.53 -2.11 1.04
N GLN A 137 -16.54 -1.40 0.51
CA GLN A 137 -16.69 0.01 0.16
C GLN A 137 -17.76 0.19 -0.94
N LEU A 138 -17.68 -0.57 -2.02
CA LEU A 138 -18.63 -0.51 -3.13
C LEU A 138 -20.05 -0.86 -2.68
N GLN A 139 -20.21 -1.90 -1.86
CA GLN A 139 -21.52 -2.25 -1.28
C GLN A 139 -22.07 -1.13 -0.41
N GLY A 140 -21.22 -0.47 0.40
CA GLY A 140 -21.62 0.69 1.21
C GLY A 140 -22.08 1.88 0.37
N GLU A 141 -21.57 2.01 -0.86
CA GLU A 141 -21.98 3.03 -1.83
C GLU A 141 -23.19 2.60 -2.69
N GLY A 142 -23.73 1.41 -2.49
CA GLY A 142 -24.84 0.87 -3.27
C GLY A 142 -24.46 0.42 -4.68
N ILE A 143 -23.17 0.16 -4.91
CA ILE A 143 -22.65 -0.34 -6.18
C ILE A 143 -22.52 -1.86 -6.06
N ALA A 144 -23.15 -2.57 -6.99
CA ALA A 144 -22.97 -4.02 -7.09
C ALA A 144 -21.53 -4.34 -7.52
N PRO A 145 -20.83 -5.26 -6.83
CA PRO A 145 -19.49 -5.66 -7.21
C PRO A 145 -19.50 -6.48 -8.50
#